data_c79864890ce7ba38f74196b92d1a1c56
#
_entry.id   c79864890ce7ba38f74196b92d1a1c56
#
_cell.length_a   1.000
_cell.length_b   1.000
_cell.length_c   1.000
_cell.angle_alpha   90.00
_cell.angle_beta   90.00
_cell.angle_gamma   90.00
#
_symmetry.space_group_name_H-M   'P 1'
#
loop_
_entity.id
_entity.type
_entity.pdbx_description
1 polymer ?
#
loop_
_entity_poly.entity_id
_entity_poly.type
_entity_poly.pdbx_seq_one_letter_code
_entity_poly.pdbx_strand_id
1 'polypeptide(L)'
;MSVQHDRVRFGAAYYHEYHGPGADPTPGDLKRDLDLMAAAGFTVIRVGESVWSTWEPSDGRFDLDWLEPVLDGAHERGIDVVLGTPTYAVPPWLVRRYPEIAGESATGRPMGWGARQEVDFTHPVFRWYAERVLRRIVERYRDHPAVVGYQVDNEPGLHLLHNRGIFERFVDHLQDTYGDVETLNREWGLVYWSHRLSTWADLWTPDGNAQPQYDLAWRRFQASLTTEMIDWQAQAVRALARPGQWVTTCIAYERPALEDADLASVLDVTSGNAYYTMQDGLAHPSAAVVPQSWTATGTWALFQVADVMWSSRDEPFLVTETDAQAIGGPSTNLPAYPGQWRQAAWALVARGARMVEYWHWRTLHYGAETYWGGVLPHSGVPGRAYREIAGLGVELGRVGGLLADATPDADVAIWHHGASRWALAGQPPLQTPSGEGDPLSYPRIVASFYRGAFDAGLQVRVVRPQHVGAEDPAA
;
A
#
# COMPACT_ATOMS: atom_id res chain seq x y z
N MET A 1 -18.95 -7.88 -3.07
CA MET A 1 -19.07 -8.39 -4.48
C MET A 1 -17.66 -8.44 -5.02
N SER A 2 -17.20 -9.55 -5.62
CA SER A 2 -15.89 -9.58 -6.28
C SER A 2 -15.90 -8.64 -7.49
N VAL A 3 -14.82 -7.88 -7.66
CA VAL A 3 -14.65 -7.01 -8.83
C VAL A 3 -14.42 -7.89 -10.06
N GLN A 4 -15.28 -7.80 -11.06
CA GLN A 4 -15.08 -8.53 -12.31
C GLN A 4 -13.98 -7.85 -13.13
N HIS A 5 -12.99 -8.63 -13.51
CA HIS A 5 -11.88 -8.18 -14.35
C HIS A 5 -12.06 -8.78 -15.75
N ASP A 6 -12.44 -7.98 -16.71
CA ASP A 6 -12.58 -8.36 -18.12
C ASP A 6 -11.24 -8.38 -18.89
N ARG A 7 -10.23 -7.75 -18.31
CA ARG A 7 -8.88 -7.59 -18.90
C ARG A 7 -7.84 -7.29 -17.81
N VAL A 8 -6.57 -7.38 -18.16
CA VAL A 8 -5.50 -6.80 -17.36
C VAL A 8 -5.41 -5.29 -17.68
N ARG A 9 -5.69 -4.42 -16.71
CA ARG A 9 -5.50 -2.98 -16.83
C ARG A 9 -4.03 -2.63 -16.75
N PHE A 10 -3.62 -1.60 -17.47
CA PHE A 10 -2.23 -1.22 -17.58
C PHE A 10 -2.09 0.30 -17.60
N GLY A 11 -1.21 0.87 -16.77
CA GLY A 11 -1.10 2.31 -16.68
C GLY A 11 -0.05 2.81 -15.69
N ALA A 12 -0.29 4.01 -15.17
CA ALA A 12 0.59 4.65 -14.19
C ALA A 12 -0.17 5.62 -13.28
N ALA A 13 0.41 5.91 -12.12
CA ALA A 13 0.04 7.07 -11.34
C ALA A 13 0.36 8.36 -12.13
N TYR A 14 -0.58 9.29 -12.18
CA TYR A 14 -0.47 10.51 -12.96
C TYR A 14 -0.82 11.75 -12.14
N TYR A 15 0.15 12.63 -12.00
CA TYR A 15 0.03 13.84 -11.20
C TYR A 15 0.22 15.08 -12.08
N HIS A 16 -0.84 15.43 -12.81
CA HIS A 16 -0.85 16.66 -13.60
C HIS A 16 -0.63 17.90 -12.72
N GLU A 17 -1.15 17.89 -11.52
CA GLU A 17 -1.02 18.92 -10.51
C GLU A 17 0.40 19.15 -10.01
N TYR A 18 1.31 18.21 -10.17
CA TYR A 18 2.73 18.37 -9.85
C TYR A 18 3.49 19.15 -10.94
N HIS A 19 2.86 19.42 -12.05
CA HIS A 19 3.40 20.21 -13.15
C HIS A 19 2.80 21.64 -13.18
N GLY A 20 2.52 22.24 -12.00
CA GLY A 20 1.89 23.55 -11.80
C GLY A 20 2.65 24.75 -12.41
N PRO A 21 2.13 25.98 -12.28
CA PRO A 21 2.53 27.17 -13.05
C PRO A 21 4.00 27.65 -12.90
N GLY A 22 4.84 26.96 -12.17
CA GLY A 22 6.29 27.22 -12.09
C GLY A 22 7.14 26.19 -12.85
N ALA A 23 6.56 25.09 -13.30
CA ALA A 23 7.23 24.03 -14.04
C ALA A 23 6.76 24.02 -15.51
N ASP A 24 6.71 25.15 -16.17
CA ASP A 24 6.37 25.35 -17.59
C ASP A 24 5.45 24.26 -18.22
N PRO A 25 4.23 24.04 -17.70
CA PRO A 25 3.27 23.24 -18.41
C PRO A 25 2.59 24.15 -19.41
N THR A 26 3.05 24.09 -20.64
CA THR A 26 2.23 24.65 -21.73
C THR A 26 0.88 23.93 -21.69
N PRO A 27 -0.23 24.60 -22.03
CA PRO A 27 -1.56 23.97 -22.12
C PRO A 27 -1.63 22.72 -23.01
N GLY A 28 -0.56 22.45 -23.76
CA GLY A 28 -0.39 21.28 -24.59
C GLY A 28 0.15 20.03 -23.85
N ASP A 29 0.67 20.16 -22.62
CA ASP A 29 1.31 19.02 -21.93
C ASP A 29 0.31 17.97 -21.48
N LEU A 30 -0.84 18.35 -20.94
CA LEU A 30 -1.90 17.41 -20.57
C LEU A 30 -2.36 16.57 -21.76
N LYS A 31 -2.69 17.24 -22.88
CA LYS A 31 -3.10 16.55 -24.10
C LYS A 31 -2.02 15.62 -24.62
N ARG A 32 -0.78 16.08 -24.62
CA ARG A 32 0.38 15.29 -25.05
C ARG A 32 0.61 14.08 -24.17
N ASP A 33 0.54 14.24 -22.83
CA ASP A 33 0.72 13.13 -21.90
C ASP A 33 -0.35 12.05 -22.12
N LEU A 34 -1.63 12.44 -22.22
CA LEU A 34 -2.73 11.51 -22.46
C LEU A 34 -2.64 10.85 -23.86
N ASP A 35 -2.19 11.58 -24.89
CA ASP A 35 -1.94 11.01 -26.22
C ASP A 35 -0.81 9.95 -26.18
N LEU A 36 0.26 10.21 -25.42
CA LEU A 36 1.37 9.28 -25.23
C LEU A 36 0.94 8.06 -24.40
N MET A 37 0.11 8.24 -23.37
CA MET A 37 -0.45 7.13 -22.58
C MET A 37 -1.30 6.20 -23.45
N ALA A 38 -2.20 6.78 -24.24
CA ALA A 38 -3.03 6.01 -25.17
C ALA A 38 -2.18 5.26 -26.21
N ALA A 39 -1.15 5.93 -26.78
CA ALA A 39 -0.22 5.29 -27.71
C ALA A 39 0.63 4.20 -27.06
N ALA A 40 0.89 4.26 -25.74
CA ALA A 40 1.55 3.22 -24.98
C ALA A 40 0.61 2.07 -24.56
N GLY A 41 -0.66 2.09 -24.96
CA GLY A 41 -1.63 1.07 -24.59
C GLY A 41 -2.12 1.15 -23.15
N PHE A 42 -2.01 2.32 -22.51
CA PHE A 42 -2.55 2.52 -21.18
C PHE A 42 -4.07 2.50 -21.21
N THR A 43 -4.64 1.79 -20.26
CA THR A 43 -6.09 1.63 -20.09
C THR A 43 -6.58 2.15 -18.74
N VAL A 44 -5.68 2.57 -17.87
CA VAL A 44 -5.99 3.12 -16.55
C VAL A 44 -4.94 4.13 -16.13
N ILE A 45 -5.36 5.14 -15.35
CA ILE A 45 -4.48 6.03 -14.58
C ILE A 45 -5.05 6.24 -13.19
N ARG A 46 -4.16 6.46 -12.21
CA ARG A 46 -4.53 6.84 -10.85
C ARG A 46 -4.17 8.31 -10.63
N VAL A 47 -5.06 9.07 -9.99
CA VAL A 47 -4.94 10.53 -9.84
C VAL A 47 -5.44 11.01 -8.49
N GLY A 48 -4.89 12.12 -7.98
CA GLY A 48 -5.50 12.98 -6.96
C GLY A 48 -5.28 12.60 -5.50
N GLU A 49 -4.62 11.50 -5.15
CA GLU A 49 -4.50 11.01 -3.77
C GLU A 49 -3.52 11.81 -2.88
N SER A 50 -2.62 12.60 -3.46
CA SER A 50 -1.52 13.22 -2.69
C SER A 50 -1.69 14.71 -2.42
N VAL A 51 -2.82 15.33 -2.78
CA VAL A 51 -2.89 16.78 -2.94
C VAL A 51 -4.06 17.44 -2.21
N TRP A 52 -4.22 17.14 -0.91
CA TRP A 52 -5.28 17.78 -0.12
C TRP A 52 -5.24 19.31 -0.18
N SER A 53 -4.04 19.92 -0.14
CA SER A 53 -3.91 21.38 -0.27
C SER A 53 -4.36 21.94 -1.62
N THR A 54 -4.38 21.13 -2.68
CA THR A 54 -4.94 21.51 -3.98
C THR A 54 -6.46 21.42 -3.96
N TRP A 55 -7.01 20.32 -3.41
CA TRP A 55 -8.45 20.15 -3.24
C TRP A 55 -9.07 21.18 -2.31
N GLU A 56 -8.37 21.52 -1.23
CA GLU A 56 -8.81 22.45 -0.19
C GLU A 56 -7.65 23.34 0.24
N PRO A 57 -7.35 24.43 -0.50
CA PRO A 57 -6.23 25.34 -0.25
C PRO A 57 -6.31 26.06 1.12
N SER A 58 -7.51 26.22 1.64
CA SER A 58 -7.77 26.75 2.98
C SER A 58 -9.08 26.18 3.51
N ASP A 59 -9.27 26.21 4.82
CA ASP A 59 -10.45 25.66 5.49
C ASP A 59 -11.79 26.09 4.84
N GLY A 60 -12.52 25.11 4.30
CA GLY A 60 -13.80 25.28 3.65
C GLY A 60 -13.77 25.88 2.24
N ARG A 61 -12.62 26.26 1.73
CA ARG A 61 -12.46 26.70 0.34
C ARG A 61 -12.00 25.52 -0.51
N PHE A 62 -12.90 24.99 -1.31
CA PHE A 62 -12.59 23.88 -2.22
C PHE A 62 -12.32 24.41 -3.63
N ASP A 63 -11.30 23.83 -4.25
CA ASP A 63 -11.03 23.91 -5.68
C ASP A 63 -11.11 22.48 -6.23
N LEU A 64 -12.18 22.15 -6.93
CA LEU A 64 -12.43 20.79 -7.42
C LEU A 64 -12.28 20.69 -8.94
N ASP A 65 -12.35 21.81 -9.67
CA ASP A 65 -12.47 21.79 -11.13
C ASP A 65 -11.15 21.52 -11.86
N TRP A 66 -10.02 21.61 -11.18
CA TRP A 66 -8.69 21.38 -11.75
C TRP A 66 -8.49 19.97 -12.33
N LEU A 67 -9.20 18.97 -11.82
CA LEU A 67 -9.06 17.58 -12.29
C LEU A 67 -9.98 17.27 -13.49
N GLU A 68 -11.04 18.04 -13.73
CA GLU A 68 -12.02 17.78 -14.80
C GLU A 68 -11.37 17.60 -16.18
N PRO A 69 -10.41 18.47 -16.63
CA PRO A 69 -9.75 18.27 -17.92
C PRO A 69 -8.95 16.97 -18.03
N VAL A 70 -8.43 16.46 -16.91
CA VAL A 70 -7.71 15.16 -16.87
C VAL A 70 -8.70 14.03 -17.08
N LEU A 71 -9.84 14.06 -16.38
CA LEU A 71 -10.88 13.04 -16.49
C LEU A 71 -11.50 13.01 -17.89
N ASP A 72 -11.87 14.18 -18.44
CA ASP A 72 -12.39 14.31 -19.80
C ASP A 72 -11.41 13.78 -20.82
N GLY A 73 -10.16 14.22 -20.75
CA GLY A 73 -9.12 13.78 -21.67
C GLY A 73 -8.79 12.28 -21.58
N ALA A 74 -8.88 11.69 -20.39
CA ALA A 74 -8.75 10.24 -20.19
C ALA A 74 -9.94 9.49 -20.82
N HIS A 75 -11.16 9.96 -20.54
CA HIS A 75 -12.38 9.38 -21.13
C HIS A 75 -12.39 9.39 -22.66
N GLU A 76 -12.03 10.51 -23.30
CA GLU A 76 -11.90 10.65 -24.75
C GLU A 76 -10.97 9.60 -25.37
N ARG A 77 -10.02 9.07 -24.61
CA ARG A 77 -9.02 8.07 -25.04
C ARG A 77 -9.30 6.65 -24.56
N GLY A 78 -10.43 6.43 -23.89
CA GLY A 78 -10.78 5.13 -23.35
C GLY A 78 -9.88 4.68 -22.19
N ILE A 79 -9.33 5.65 -21.44
CA ILE A 79 -8.51 5.41 -20.25
C ILE A 79 -9.41 5.52 -19.00
N ASP A 80 -9.51 4.44 -18.24
CA ASP A 80 -10.20 4.42 -16.95
C ASP A 80 -9.41 5.24 -15.91
N VAL A 81 -10.11 5.76 -14.89
CA VAL A 81 -9.47 6.52 -13.81
C VAL A 81 -9.79 5.91 -12.45
N VAL A 82 -8.75 5.64 -11.68
CA VAL A 82 -8.84 5.39 -10.23
C VAL A 82 -8.64 6.73 -9.52
N LEU A 83 -9.67 7.21 -8.84
CA LEU A 83 -9.62 8.48 -8.13
C LEU A 83 -9.19 8.28 -6.69
N GLY A 84 -8.05 8.88 -6.34
CA GLY A 84 -7.49 8.82 -5.00
C GLY A 84 -8.06 9.87 -4.05
N THR A 85 -8.13 9.52 -2.76
CA THR A 85 -8.47 10.47 -1.69
C THR A 85 -7.21 10.88 -0.91
N PRO A 86 -7.04 12.17 -0.57
CA PRO A 86 -5.76 12.70 -0.14
C PRO A 86 -5.53 12.61 1.38
N THR A 87 -6.19 11.72 2.09
CA THR A 87 -6.29 11.73 3.56
C THR A 87 -4.95 11.50 4.27
N TYR A 88 -4.01 10.82 3.63
CA TYR A 88 -2.68 10.60 4.19
C TYR A 88 -1.74 11.82 4.10
N ALA A 89 -2.05 12.81 3.25
CA ALA A 89 -1.24 14.00 2.98
C ALA A 89 -1.93 15.26 3.53
N VAL A 90 -1.93 15.41 4.84
CA VAL A 90 -2.67 16.45 5.58
C VAL A 90 -2.12 17.85 5.24
N PRO A 91 -2.99 18.85 4.95
CA PRO A 91 -2.54 20.18 4.56
C PRO A 91 -1.99 20.96 5.77
N PRO A 92 -1.01 21.86 5.55
CA PRO A 92 -0.36 22.60 6.63
C PRO A 92 -1.31 23.52 7.40
N TRP A 93 -2.38 24.02 6.76
CA TRP A 93 -3.37 24.87 7.43
C TRP A 93 -4.13 24.10 8.51
N LEU A 94 -4.40 22.78 8.31
CA LEU A 94 -5.10 21.94 9.26
C LEU A 94 -4.24 21.66 10.50
N VAL A 95 -2.99 21.25 10.31
CA VAL A 95 -2.05 20.98 11.42
C VAL A 95 -1.75 22.27 12.20
N ARG A 96 -1.62 23.41 11.52
CA ARG A 96 -1.44 24.70 12.20
C ARG A 96 -2.64 25.09 13.05
N ARG A 97 -3.86 24.77 12.61
CA ARG A 97 -5.10 25.10 13.31
C ARG A 97 -5.37 24.17 14.48
N TYR A 98 -5.02 22.90 14.33
CA TYR A 98 -5.27 21.83 15.29
C TYR A 98 -3.99 21.01 15.50
N PRO A 99 -2.99 21.58 16.19
CA PRO A 99 -1.71 20.88 16.41
C PRO A 99 -1.86 19.59 17.22
N GLU A 100 -2.97 19.43 17.97
CA GLU A 100 -3.32 18.23 18.73
C GLU A 100 -3.61 17.00 17.88
N ILE A 101 -3.81 17.15 16.56
CA ILE A 101 -3.97 16.00 15.65
C ILE A 101 -2.63 15.30 15.34
N ALA A 102 -1.50 15.85 15.79
CA ALA A 102 -0.20 15.22 15.56
C ALA A 102 -0.15 13.82 16.17
N GLY A 103 0.34 12.84 15.40
CA GLY A 103 0.68 11.53 15.93
C GLY A 103 1.81 11.63 16.93
N GLU A 104 1.86 10.73 17.91
CA GLU A 104 2.92 10.69 18.91
C GLU A 104 3.76 9.40 18.79
N SER A 105 5.08 9.55 18.97
CA SER A 105 6.01 8.43 19.08
C SER A 105 5.89 7.73 20.44
N ALA A 106 6.53 6.58 20.61
CA ALA A 106 6.58 5.86 21.88
C ALA A 106 7.08 6.70 23.07
N THR A 107 7.92 7.69 22.81
CA THR A 107 8.42 8.61 23.85
C THR A 107 7.48 9.78 24.16
N GLY A 108 6.26 9.80 23.60
CA GLY A 108 5.30 10.90 23.74
C GLY A 108 5.67 12.18 22.97
N ARG A 109 6.65 12.10 22.05
CA ARG A 109 7.03 13.24 21.23
C ARG A 109 6.06 13.35 20.04
N PRO A 110 5.41 14.52 19.85
CA PRO A 110 4.60 14.77 18.67
C PRO A 110 5.43 14.68 17.39
N MET A 111 4.87 14.06 16.35
CA MET A 111 5.45 14.01 15.02
C MET A 111 5.40 15.39 14.37
N GLY A 112 6.51 15.78 13.72
CA GLY A 112 6.56 17.03 12.96
C GLY A 112 5.85 16.86 11.62
N TRP A 113 5.10 17.89 11.23
CA TRP A 113 4.54 17.95 9.88
C TRP A 113 5.63 18.15 8.82
N GLY A 114 5.48 17.54 7.66
CA GLY A 114 6.36 17.71 6.50
C GLY A 114 6.80 16.42 5.83
N ALA A 115 6.34 15.27 6.32
CA ALA A 115 6.46 13.99 5.64
C ALA A 115 5.07 13.53 5.17
N ARG A 116 4.58 12.41 5.67
CA ARG A 116 3.22 11.92 5.44
C ARG A 116 2.79 11.00 6.58
N GLN A 117 1.47 10.86 6.80
CA GLN A 117 0.89 9.99 7.83
C GLN A 117 1.35 10.33 9.27
N GLU A 118 1.73 11.56 9.54
CA GLU A 118 2.19 12.04 10.84
C GLU A 118 1.06 12.49 11.79
N VAL A 119 -0.17 12.09 11.52
CA VAL A 119 -1.35 12.45 12.32
C VAL A 119 -1.94 11.26 13.06
N ASP A 120 -2.59 11.54 14.17
CA ASP A 120 -3.51 10.62 14.83
C ASP A 120 -4.82 10.54 14.02
N PHE A 121 -4.92 9.53 13.18
CA PHE A 121 -6.10 9.30 12.34
C PHE A 121 -7.34 8.88 13.13
N THR A 122 -7.21 8.61 14.43
CA THR A 122 -8.36 8.34 15.31
C THR A 122 -8.94 9.64 15.89
N HIS A 123 -8.19 10.75 15.81
CA HIS A 123 -8.59 12.03 16.38
C HIS A 123 -9.87 12.57 15.69
N PRO A 124 -10.91 12.98 16.44
CA PRO A 124 -12.20 13.39 15.86
C PRO A 124 -12.09 14.54 14.87
N VAL A 125 -11.19 15.50 15.12
CA VAL A 125 -10.95 16.63 14.21
C VAL A 125 -10.40 16.15 12.88
N PHE A 126 -9.39 15.28 12.89
CA PHE A 126 -8.87 14.71 11.65
C PHE A 126 -9.99 13.98 10.88
N ARG A 127 -10.71 13.08 11.54
CA ARG A 127 -11.80 12.30 10.92
C ARG A 127 -12.87 13.20 10.29
N TRP A 128 -13.26 14.28 10.96
CA TRP A 128 -14.24 15.21 10.42
C TRP A 128 -13.75 15.90 9.14
N TYR A 129 -12.51 16.40 9.14
CA TYR A 129 -11.95 17.09 7.97
C TYR A 129 -11.66 16.11 6.82
N ALA A 130 -11.14 14.93 7.11
CA ALA A 130 -10.87 13.88 6.13
C ALA A 130 -12.16 13.40 5.44
N GLU A 131 -13.24 13.15 6.21
CA GLU A 131 -14.53 12.79 5.62
C GLU A 131 -15.11 13.93 4.78
N ARG A 132 -14.96 15.17 5.22
CA ARG A 132 -15.42 16.33 4.48
C ARG A 132 -14.79 16.44 3.09
N VAL A 133 -13.44 16.36 3.00
CA VAL A 133 -12.75 16.45 1.70
C VAL A 133 -13.06 15.25 0.83
N LEU A 134 -13.06 14.04 1.38
CA LEU A 134 -13.41 12.81 0.69
C LEU A 134 -14.81 12.91 0.05
N ARG A 135 -15.82 13.31 0.83
CA ARG A 135 -17.19 13.46 0.32
C ARG A 135 -17.28 14.47 -0.81
N ARG A 136 -16.60 15.63 -0.69
CA ARG A 136 -16.58 16.65 -1.74
C ARG A 136 -15.99 16.15 -3.05
N ILE A 137 -14.90 15.38 -2.99
CA ILE A 137 -14.27 14.79 -4.17
C ILE A 137 -15.20 13.76 -4.82
N VAL A 138 -15.73 12.82 -4.03
CA VAL A 138 -16.60 11.76 -4.55
C VAL A 138 -17.90 12.33 -5.12
N GLU A 139 -18.59 13.24 -4.41
CA GLU A 139 -19.80 13.91 -4.88
C GLU A 139 -19.59 14.65 -6.21
N ARG A 140 -18.42 15.28 -6.40
CA ARG A 140 -18.08 16.01 -7.63
C ARG A 140 -17.90 15.10 -8.84
N TYR A 141 -17.27 13.93 -8.64
CA TYR A 141 -16.77 13.12 -9.75
C TYR A 141 -17.38 11.73 -9.88
N ARG A 142 -18.23 11.28 -8.97
CA ARG A 142 -18.85 9.93 -9.01
C ARG A 142 -19.57 9.63 -10.33
N ASP A 143 -20.15 10.64 -10.97
CA ASP A 143 -20.92 10.48 -12.20
C ASP A 143 -20.07 10.63 -13.45
N HIS A 144 -18.78 10.95 -13.32
CA HIS A 144 -17.86 11.05 -14.46
C HIS A 144 -17.60 9.67 -15.06
N PRO A 145 -17.76 9.47 -16.38
CA PRO A 145 -17.69 8.14 -17.00
C PRO A 145 -16.31 7.50 -16.93
N ALA A 146 -15.22 8.27 -16.83
CA ALA A 146 -13.87 7.74 -16.69
C ALA A 146 -13.63 7.10 -15.30
N VAL A 147 -14.34 7.53 -14.23
CA VAL A 147 -14.07 7.06 -12.86
C VAL A 147 -14.65 5.67 -12.65
N VAL A 148 -13.79 4.67 -12.54
CA VAL A 148 -14.15 3.26 -12.37
C VAL A 148 -14.01 2.76 -10.93
N GLY A 149 -13.24 3.47 -10.10
CA GLY A 149 -13.01 3.10 -8.71
C GLY A 149 -12.29 4.19 -7.94
N TYR A 150 -12.11 3.92 -6.64
CA TYR A 150 -11.48 4.84 -5.71
C TYR A 150 -10.36 4.16 -4.94
N GLN A 151 -9.25 4.86 -4.76
CA GLN A 151 -8.24 4.52 -3.78
C GLN A 151 -8.41 5.43 -2.57
N VAL A 152 -8.79 4.88 -1.42
CA VAL A 152 -8.82 5.63 -0.16
C VAL A 152 -7.47 5.58 0.52
N ASP A 153 -6.97 6.73 0.98
CA ASP A 153 -5.65 6.84 1.62
C ASP A 153 -4.50 6.32 0.74
N ASN A 154 -3.31 6.17 1.30
CA ASN A 154 -2.16 5.57 0.61
C ASN A 154 -1.18 4.94 1.60
N GLU A 155 -0.80 3.68 1.39
CA GLU A 155 0.14 2.91 2.20
C GLU A 155 -0.10 3.02 3.72
N PRO A 156 -1.31 2.76 4.21
CA PRO A 156 -1.67 2.98 5.61
C PRO A 156 -0.84 2.12 6.57
N GLY A 157 -0.73 2.56 7.83
CA GLY A 157 -0.04 1.80 8.88
C GLY A 157 1.47 2.06 8.98
N LEU A 158 1.98 3.18 8.46
CA LEU A 158 3.39 3.55 8.50
C LEU A 158 3.93 3.67 9.93
N HIS A 159 3.14 4.16 10.87
CA HIS A 159 3.54 4.41 12.24
C HIS A 159 2.72 3.62 13.25
N LEU A 160 3.36 3.20 14.34
CA LEU A 160 2.66 2.89 15.58
C LEU A 160 2.44 4.20 16.31
N LEU A 161 1.18 4.54 16.57
CA LEU A 161 0.81 5.80 17.20
C LEU A 161 0.63 5.60 18.71
N HIS A 162 1.24 6.45 19.51
CA HIS A 162 1.26 6.35 20.97
C HIS A 162 0.51 7.48 21.66
N ASN A 163 -0.38 8.16 20.93
CA ASN A 163 -1.23 9.20 21.49
C ASN A 163 -2.03 8.67 22.68
N ARG A 164 -2.23 9.51 23.67
CA ARG A 164 -2.96 9.12 24.89
C ARG A 164 -4.34 8.55 24.60
N GLY A 165 -5.09 9.16 23.69
CA GLY A 165 -6.42 8.65 23.31
C GLY A 165 -6.38 7.25 22.68
N ILE A 166 -5.33 6.95 21.91
CA ILE A 166 -5.11 5.60 21.36
C ILE A 166 -4.79 4.60 22.48
N PHE A 167 -3.96 4.99 23.44
CA PHE A 167 -3.67 4.15 24.60
C PHE A 167 -4.92 3.89 25.45
N GLU A 168 -5.74 4.88 25.69
CA GLU A 168 -7.03 4.71 26.41
C GLU A 168 -7.96 3.73 25.66
N ARG A 169 -8.07 3.84 24.35
CA ARG A 169 -8.81 2.85 23.53
C ARG A 169 -8.20 1.44 23.60
N PHE A 170 -6.89 1.33 23.74
CA PHE A 170 -6.26 0.03 23.94
C PHE A 170 -6.61 -0.58 25.30
N VAL A 171 -6.66 0.22 26.37
CA VAL A 171 -7.13 -0.24 27.68
C VAL A 171 -8.57 -0.73 27.59
N ASP A 172 -9.45 0.00 26.92
CA ASP A 172 -10.85 -0.41 26.70
C ASP A 172 -10.92 -1.74 25.91
N HIS A 173 -10.12 -1.88 24.85
CA HIS A 173 -10.01 -3.11 24.07
C HIS A 173 -9.58 -4.31 24.93
N LEU A 174 -8.62 -4.13 25.85
CA LEU A 174 -8.21 -5.18 26.77
C LEU A 174 -9.30 -5.52 27.78
N GLN A 175 -10.07 -4.52 28.25
CA GLN A 175 -11.23 -4.76 29.12
C GLN A 175 -12.29 -5.61 28.42
N ASP A 176 -12.61 -5.29 27.18
CA ASP A 176 -13.57 -6.04 26.36
C ASP A 176 -13.08 -7.47 26.09
N THR A 177 -11.76 -7.65 25.90
CA THR A 177 -11.17 -8.96 25.59
C THR A 177 -11.05 -9.87 26.81
N TYR A 178 -10.61 -9.35 27.94
CA TYR A 178 -10.26 -10.15 29.12
C TYR A 178 -11.30 -10.07 30.26
N GLY A 179 -12.18 -9.09 30.23
CA GLY A 179 -13.23 -8.86 31.21
C GLY A 179 -12.72 -8.25 32.52
N ASP A 180 -11.72 -8.84 33.15
CA ASP A 180 -11.16 -8.36 34.42
C ASP A 180 -9.62 -8.43 34.43
N VAL A 181 -9.04 -7.65 35.34
CA VAL A 181 -7.58 -7.52 35.51
C VAL A 181 -6.91 -8.85 35.94
N GLU A 182 -7.58 -9.69 36.75
CA GLU A 182 -7.03 -10.94 37.17
C GLU A 182 -6.91 -11.96 36.03
N THR A 183 -7.86 -11.92 35.10
CA THR A 183 -7.79 -12.70 33.87
C THR A 183 -6.62 -12.23 33.00
N LEU A 184 -6.44 -10.92 32.79
CA LEU A 184 -5.28 -10.40 32.07
C LEU A 184 -3.96 -10.78 32.77
N ASN A 185 -3.86 -10.58 34.07
CA ASN A 185 -2.67 -10.94 34.87
C ASN A 185 -2.27 -12.41 34.67
N ARG A 186 -3.25 -13.30 34.67
CA ARG A 186 -3.04 -14.75 34.48
C ARG A 186 -2.62 -15.07 33.05
N GLU A 187 -3.35 -14.55 32.04
CA GLU A 187 -3.11 -14.86 30.64
C GLU A 187 -1.76 -14.31 30.14
N TRP A 188 -1.34 -13.16 30.66
CA TRP A 188 -0.06 -12.54 30.30
C TRP A 188 1.10 -12.93 31.23
N GLY A 189 0.83 -13.64 32.32
CA GLY A 189 1.86 -14.03 33.29
C GLY A 189 2.51 -12.83 34.00
N LEU A 190 1.74 -11.80 34.33
CA LEU A 190 2.23 -10.52 34.85
C LEU A 190 2.80 -10.59 36.28
N VAL A 191 2.81 -11.76 36.90
CA VAL A 191 3.56 -11.99 38.14
C VAL A 191 5.05 -11.83 37.98
N TYR A 192 5.55 -12.00 36.74
CA TYR A 192 6.97 -11.88 36.43
C TYR A 192 7.40 -10.39 36.50
N TRP A 193 8.51 -10.12 37.16
CA TRP A 193 9.06 -8.79 37.44
C TRP A 193 8.08 -7.80 38.10
N SER A 194 7.08 -8.28 38.84
CA SER A 194 6.08 -7.42 39.50
C SER A 194 5.22 -6.59 38.54
N HIS A 195 4.95 -7.09 37.35
CA HIS A 195 4.08 -6.40 36.40
C HIS A 195 2.59 -6.59 36.69
N ARG A 196 2.22 -7.40 37.72
CA ARG A 196 0.83 -7.67 38.07
C ARG A 196 0.08 -6.36 38.35
N LEU A 197 -1.03 -6.17 37.62
CA LEU A 197 -1.92 -5.05 37.79
C LEU A 197 -2.90 -5.28 38.94
N SER A 198 -3.25 -4.21 39.66
CA SER A 198 -4.36 -4.20 40.60
C SER A 198 -5.63 -3.63 40.01
N THR A 199 -5.47 -2.70 39.08
CA THR A 199 -6.53 -2.02 38.32
C THR A 199 -6.11 -1.83 36.88
N TRP A 200 -7.06 -1.56 35.99
CA TRP A 200 -6.75 -1.21 34.60
C TRP A 200 -5.92 0.08 34.46
N ALA A 201 -5.99 0.99 35.44
CA ALA A 201 -5.21 2.22 35.46
C ALA A 201 -3.72 1.99 35.72
N ASP A 202 -3.33 0.79 36.18
CA ASP A 202 -1.93 0.43 36.40
C ASP A 202 -1.23 -0.01 35.10
N LEU A 203 -1.97 -0.18 34.00
CA LEU A 203 -1.37 -0.54 32.71
C LEU A 203 -0.44 0.59 32.26
N TRP A 204 0.80 0.23 31.96
CA TRP A 204 1.83 1.17 31.52
C TRP A 204 1.77 1.41 30.00
N THR A 205 2.31 2.52 29.52
CA THR A 205 2.46 2.79 28.10
C THR A 205 3.46 1.82 27.45
N PRO A 206 3.27 1.44 26.17
CA PRO A 206 4.09 0.41 25.51
C PRO A 206 5.46 0.94 25.02
N ASP A 207 6.17 1.70 25.86
CA ASP A 207 7.54 2.16 25.59
C ASP A 207 8.52 1.36 26.45
N GLY A 208 9.53 0.76 25.81
CA GLY A 208 10.52 -0.07 26.53
C GLY A 208 9.93 -1.32 27.17
N ASN A 209 8.82 -1.82 26.68
CA ASN A 209 8.09 -2.95 27.25
C ASN A 209 8.83 -4.27 27.01
N ALA A 210 9.05 -5.02 28.10
CA ALA A 210 9.72 -6.32 28.07
C ALA A 210 8.75 -7.52 27.98
N GLN A 211 7.44 -7.28 27.95
CA GLN A 211 6.42 -8.32 27.91
C GLN A 211 6.02 -8.65 26.47
N PRO A 212 6.36 -9.84 25.92
CA PRO A 212 6.05 -10.19 24.53
C PRO A 212 4.55 -10.22 24.24
N GLN A 213 3.73 -10.67 25.19
CA GLN A 213 2.28 -10.72 25.05
C GLN A 213 1.69 -9.32 24.90
N TYR A 214 2.20 -8.37 25.66
CA TYR A 214 1.80 -6.98 25.57
C TYR A 214 2.18 -6.37 24.21
N ASP A 215 3.44 -6.52 23.78
CA ASP A 215 3.87 -6.00 22.48
C ASP A 215 3.03 -6.57 21.33
N LEU A 216 2.74 -7.88 21.37
CA LEU A 216 1.89 -8.52 20.36
C LEU A 216 0.45 -7.98 20.39
N ALA A 217 -0.14 -7.80 21.58
CA ALA A 217 -1.49 -7.24 21.72
C ALA A 217 -1.54 -5.79 21.22
N TRP A 218 -0.53 -4.98 21.55
CA TRP A 218 -0.41 -3.61 21.08
C TRP A 218 -0.32 -3.53 19.56
N ARG A 219 0.51 -4.35 18.91
CA ARG A 219 0.66 -4.38 17.45
C ARG A 219 -0.62 -4.82 16.74
N ARG A 220 -1.30 -5.84 17.27
CA ARG A 220 -2.61 -6.27 16.76
C ARG A 220 -3.64 -5.14 16.85
N PHE A 221 -3.68 -4.47 17.99
CA PHE A 221 -4.58 -3.34 18.20
C PHE A 221 -4.27 -2.18 17.23
N GLN A 222 -3.00 -1.81 17.04
CA GLN A 222 -2.61 -0.79 16.06
C GLN A 222 -3.02 -1.17 14.63
N ALA A 223 -2.86 -2.44 14.24
CA ALA A 223 -3.31 -2.93 12.94
C ALA A 223 -4.83 -2.87 12.79
N SER A 224 -5.58 -3.19 13.85
CA SER A 224 -7.06 -3.07 13.83
C SER A 224 -7.52 -1.63 13.68
N LEU A 225 -6.82 -0.65 14.28
CA LEU A 225 -7.11 0.77 14.09
C LEU A 225 -6.87 1.23 12.64
N THR A 226 -5.81 0.72 12.01
CA THR A 226 -5.54 0.99 10.59
C THR A 226 -6.67 0.42 9.71
N THR A 227 -7.12 -0.80 9.99
CA THR A 227 -8.25 -1.42 9.29
C THR A 227 -9.53 -0.63 9.50
N GLU A 228 -9.83 -0.20 10.75
CA GLU A 228 -10.99 0.65 11.06
C GLU A 228 -10.95 1.98 10.27
N MET A 229 -9.78 2.61 10.18
CA MET A 229 -9.61 3.86 9.46
C MET A 229 -9.90 3.70 7.96
N ILE A 230 -9.42 2.63 7.36
CA ILE A 230 -9.67 2.34 5.94
C ILE A 230 -11.13 1.91 5.70
N ASP A 231 -11.70 1.08 6.56
CA ASP A 231 -13.11 0.68 6.47
C ASP A 231 -14.05 1.89 6.53
N TRP A 232 -13.82 2.79 7.49
CA TRP A 232 -14.59 4.03 7.60
C TRP A 232 -14.51 4.87 6.32
N GLN A 233 -13.33 5.06 5.74
CA GLN A 233 -13.18 5.80 4.47
C GLN A 233 -13.85 5.07 3.31
N ALA A 234 -13.68 3.75 3.22
CA ALA A 234 -14.31 2.94 2.18
C ALA A 234 -15.84 3.00 2.25
N GLN A 235 -16.41 2.93 3.45
CA GLN A 235 -17.86 3.07 3.65
C GLN A 235 -18.36 4.48 3.26
N ALA A 236 -17.60 5.54 3.60
CA ALA A 236 -17.95 6.91 3.22
C ALA A 236 -17.95 7.10 1.69
N VAL A 237 -17.00 6.47 0.98
CA VAL A 237 -16.97 6.45 -0.49
C VAL A 237 -18.15 5.65 -1.05
N ARG A 238 -18.37 4.42 -0.57
CA ARG A 238 -19.45 3.53 -1.06
C ARG A 238 -20.85 4.16 -0.90
N ALA A 239 -21.04 4.95 0.15
CA ALA A 239 -22.30 5.68 0.37
C ALA A 239 -22.61 6.70 -0.73
N LEU A 240 -21.63 7.12 -1.51
CA LEU A 240 -21.74 8.16 -2.54
C LEU A 240 -21.47 7.63 -3.94
N ALA A 241 -20.63 6.61 -4.08
CA ALA A 241 -20.20 6.04 -5.34
C ALA A 241 -21.37 5.44 -6.15
N ARG A 242 -21.20 5.37 -7.47
CA ARG A 242 -22.16 4.68 -8.35
C ARG A 242 -22.03 3.16 -8.22
N PRO A 243 -23.10 2.42 -8.45
CA PRO A 243 -23.01 0.96 -8.64
C PRO A 243 -21.95 0.59 -9.69
N GLY A 244 -21.08 -0.35 -9.34
CA GLY A 244 -19.98 -0.81 -10.21
C GLY A 244 -18.65 -0.10 -10.01
N GLN A 245 -18.61 1.03 -9.29
CA GLN A 245 -17.35 1.62 -8.84
C GLN A 245 -16.88 0.88 -7.58
N TRP A 246 -15.61 0.47 -7.59
CA TRP A 246 -15.00 -0.27 -6.49
C TRP A 246 -14.11 0.63 -5.62
N VAL A 247 -13.84 0.18 -4.39
CA VAL A 247 -12.99 0.89 -3.43
C VAL A 247 -11.83 -0.03 -3.03
N THR A 248 -10.64 0.55 -3.07
CA THR A 248 -9.41 -0.08 -2.61
C THR A 248 -8.51 0.90 -1.85
N THR A 249 -7.34 0.44 -1.39
CA THR A 249 -6.23 1.27 -0.93
C THR A 249 -4.91 0.70 -1.46
N CYS A 250 -3.88 1.53 -1.54
CA CYS A 250 -2.54 1.07 -1.91
C CYS A 250 -1.86 0.45 -0.69
N ILE A 251 -1.71 -0.88 -0.64
CA ILE A 251 -1.11 -1.58 0.50
C ILE A 251 0.42 -1.67 0.34
N ALA A 252 1.16 -1.22 1.37
CA ALA A 252 2.58 -1.51 1.53
C ALA A 252 2.74 -2.59 2.62
N TYR A 253 3.00 -3.82 2.20
CA TYR A 253 2.88 -5.03 3.01
C TYR A 253 3.81 -5.10 4.23
N GLU A 254 4.88 -4.32 4.24
CA GLU A 254 5.88 -4.31 5.32
C GLU A 254 5.55 -3.30 6.45
N ARG A 255 4.44 -2.60 6.37
CA ARG A 255 4.08 -1.58 7.36
C ARG A 255 3.89 -2.19 8.76
N PRO A 256 4.35 -1.48 9.82
CA PRO A 256 4.33 -2.00 11.19
C PRO A 256 2.94 -2.12 11.81
N ALA A 257 2.01 -1.23 11.44
CA ALA A 257 0.64 -1.21 11.95
C ALA A 257 -0.35 -1.77 10.90
N LEU A 258 -0.03 -2.90 10.29
CA LEU A 258 -0.80 -3.50 9.21
C LEU A 258 -0.93 -5.02 9.38
N GLU A 259 -2.17 -5.52 9.36
CA GLU A 259 -2.50 -6.91 8.99
C GLU A 259 -3.24 -6.85 7.66
N ASP A 260 -2.56 -7.27 6.60
CA ASP A 260 -3.00 -7.02 5.23
C ASP A 260 -4.26 -7.81 4.83
N ALA A 261 -4.47 -9.02 5.36
CA ALA A 261 -5.69 -9.78 5.11
C ALA A 261 -6.92 -9.12 5.75
N ASP A 262 -6.76 -8.63 7.00
CA ASP A 262 -7.84 -7.91 7.68
C ASP A 262 -8.17 -6.61 6.95
N LEU A 263 -7.12 -5.87 6.52
CA LEU A 263 -7.30 -4.65 5.74
C LEU A 263 -7.97 -4.93 4.40
N ALA A 264 -7.53 -5.94 3.66
CA ALA A 264 -8.11 -6.31 2.38
C ALA A 264 -9.57 -6.74 2.50
N SER A 265 -9.98 -7.32 3.64
CA SER A 265 -11.35 -7.80 3.87
C SER A 265 -12.40 -6.69 3.87
N VAL A 266 -12.02 -5.45 4.19
CA VAL A 266 -12.93 -4.28 4.21
C VAL A 266 -12.96 -3.53 2.87
N LEU A 267 -12.19 -3.98 1.89
CA LEU A 267 -12.10 -3.41 0.53
C LEU A 267 -12.85 -4.28 -0.49
N ASP A 268 -13.11 -3.73 -1.68
CA ASP A 268 -13.76 -4.46 -2.76
C ASP A 268 -12.78 -5.30 -3.58
N VAL A 269 -11.51 -4.88 -3.62
CA VAL A 269 -10.41 -5.58 -4.27
C VAL A 269 -9.10 -5.31 -3.53
N THR A 270 -8.23 -6.33 -3.42
CA THR A 270 -6.87 -6.17 -2.92
C THR A 270 -6.05 -5.34 -3.89
N SER A 271 -5.29 -4.38 -3.39
CA SER A 271 -4.27 -3.72 -4.18
C SER A 271 -3.06 -3.32 -3.34
N GLY A 272 -1.92 -3.14 -3.99
CA GLY A 272 -0.71 -2.75 -3.27
C GLY A 272 0.49 -2.55 -4.18
N ASN A 273 1.62 -2.30 -3.52
CA ASN A 273 2.88 -1.99 -4.17
C ASN A 273 3.73 -3.24 -4.38
N ALA A 274 4.39 -3.31 -5.54
CA ALA A 274 5.31 -4.36 -5.89
C ALA A 274 6.59 -3.75 -6.47
N TYR A 275 7.40 -3.14 -5.60
CA TYR A 275 8.68 -2.56 -5.97
C TYR A 275 9.81 -3.60 -5.96
N TYR A 276 10.77 -3.45 -6.86
CA TYR A 276 11.88 -4.40 -7.02
C TYR A 276 13.19 -3.71 -7.38
N THR A 277 14.29 -4.38 -7.09
CA THR A 277 15.62 -3.93 -7.51
C THR A 277 15.88 -4.35 -8.96
N MET A 278 16.14 -3.36 -9.82
CA MET A 278 16.45 -3.58 -11.24
C MET A 278 17.84 -4.17 -11.46
N GLN A 279 18.26 -4.34 -12.71
CA GLN A 279 19.53 -4.89 -13.15
C GLN A 279 19.76 -6.31 -12.58
N ASP A 280 20.90 -6.55 -11.96
CA ASP A 280 21.25 -7.85 -11.39
C ASP A 280 20.31 -8.29 -10.27
N GLY A 281 19.54 -7.33 -9.70
CA GLY A 281 18.45 -7.60 -8.75
C GLY A 281 17.33 -8.48 -9.32
N LEU A 282 17.16 -8.54 -10.64
CA LEU A 282 16.20 -9.43 -11.33
C LEU A 282 16.88 -10.60 -12.07
N ALA A 283 18.14 -10.87 -11.80
CA ALA A 283 18.82 -12.01 -12.43
C ALA A 283 18.15 -13.35 -12.05
N HIS A 284 18.15 -14.28 -13.02
CA HIS A 284 17.71 -15.65 -12.80
C HIS A 284 18.72 -16.63 -13.43
N PRO A 285 19.24 -17.62 -12.69
CA PRO A 285 19.08 -17.81 -11.24
C PRO A 285 19.68 -16.65 -10.45
N SER A 286 19.07 -16.34 -9.29
CA SER A 286 19.58 -15.28 -8.41
C SER A 286 20.91 -15.70 -7.79
N ALA A 287 21.97 -14.89 -7.99
CA ALA A 287 23.34 -15.26 -7.60
C ALA A 287 23.56 -15.24 -6.08
N ALA A 288 22.81 -14.48 -5.31
CA ALA A 288 23.02 -14.32 -3.87
C ALA A 288 21.71 -14.32 -3.08
N VAL A 289 21.79 -14.73 -1.80
CA VAL A 289 20.74 -14.43 -0.81
C VAL A 289 20.92 -12.97 -0.40
N VAL A 290 20.14 -12.08 -1.00
CA VAL A 290 20.10 -10.68 -0.60
C VAL A 290 18.95 -10.53 0.39
N PRO A 291 19.19 -9.86 1.54
CA PRO A 291 18.08 -9.51 2.44
C PRO A 291 17.02 -8.75 1.67
N GLN A 292 15.76 -9.21 1.79
CA GLN A 292 14.63 -8.48 1.21
C GLN A 292 14.42 -7.19 2.02
N SER A 293 13.96 -6.17 1.34
CA SER A 293 13.53 -4.91 1.93
C SER A 293 12.14 -4.58 1.37
N TRP A 294 11.71 -3.34 1.44
CA TRP A 294 10.49 -2.88 0.76
C TRP A 294 10.57 -3.00 -0.78
N THR A 295 11.77 -3.19 -1.33
CA THR A 295 12.00 -3.57 -2.73
C THR A 295 12.41 -5.04 -2.81
N ALA A 296 11.69 -5.84 -3.60
CA ALA A 296 12.01 -7.23 -3.82
C ALA A 296 13.33 -7.39 -4.62
N THR A 297 14.18 -8.32 -4.22
CA THR A 297 15.41 -8.64 -4.93
C THR A 297 15.46 -10.12 -5.31
N GLY A 298 15.58 -10.41 -6.59
CA GLY A 298 15.45 -11.73 -7.18
C GLY A 298 14.11 -11.92 -7.90
N THR A 299 14.12 -12.61 -9.03
CA THR A 299 12.90 -12.94 -9.78
C THR A 299 11.90 -13.69 -8.90
N TRP A 300 12.35 -14.64 -8.09
CA TRP A 300 11.51 -15.39 -7.15
C TRP A 300 10.76 -14.48 -6.17
N ALA A 301 11.36 -13.37 -5.76
CA ALA A 301 10.76 -12.44 -4.81
C ALA A 301 9.58 -11.66 -5.41
N LEU A 302 9.59 -11.40 -6.73
CA LEU A 302 8.42 -10.85 -7.42
C LEU A 302 7.22 -11.81 -7.36
N PHE A 303 7.47 -13.10 -7.54
CA PHE A 303 6.44 -14.13 -7.43
C PHE A 303 5.92 -14.20 -5.98
N GLN A 304 6.81 -14.15 -4.99
CA GLN A 304 6.42 -14.14 -3.57
C GLN A 304 5.53 -12.94 -3.22
N VAL A 305 5.90 -11.73 -3.66
CA VAL A 305 5.09 -10.53 -3.43
C VAL A 305 3.69 -10.70 -4.04
N ALA A 306 3.62 -11.18 -5.28
CA ALA A 306 2.34 -11.42 -5.94
C ALA A 306 1.49 -12.48 -5.23
N ASP A 307 2.10 -13.58 -4.75
CA ASP A 307 1.39 -14.62 -4.01
C ASP A 307 0.91 -14.15 -2.62
N VAL A 308 1.66 -13.26 -1.97
CA VAL A 308 1.21 -12.58 -0.74
C VAL A 308 0.01 -11.68 -1.03
N MET A 309 0.05 -10.90 -2.12
CA MET A 309 -1.07 -10.05 -2.53
C MET A 309 -2.32 -10.88 -2.85
N TRP A 310 -2.16 -11.96 -3.60
CA TRP A 310 -3.26 -12.91 -3.87
C TRP A 310 -3.85 -13.45 -2.57
N SER A 311 -3.00 -13.90 -1.65
CA SER A 311 -3.43 -14.53 -0.40
C SER A 311 -4.19 -13.62 0.55
N SER A 312 -4.16 -12.30 0.36
CA SER A 312 -4.91 -11.39 1.24
C SER A 312 -6.42 -11.62 1.17
N ARG A 313 -6.94 -12.12 0.01
CA ARG A 313 -8.36 -12.45 -0.20
C ARG A 313 -8.59 -13.76 -0.96
N ASP A 314 -7.53 -14.47 -1.38
CA ASP A 314 -7.57 -15.58 -2.34
C ASP A 314 -8.26 -15.22 -3.68
N GLU A 315 -8.07 -13.98 -4.12
CA GLU A 315 -8.69 -13.40 -5.33
C GLU A 315 -7.65 -12.61 -6.15
N PRO A 316 -7.94 -12.34 -7.44
CA PRO A 316 -7.13 -11.42 -8.24
C PRO A 316 -6.94 -10.07 -7.56
N PHE A 317 -5.79 -9.46 -7.78
CA PHE A 317 -5.38 -8.22 -7.13
C PHE A 317 -4.92 -7.16 -8.14
N LEU A 318 -4.75 -5.93 -7.65
CA LEU A 318 -4.26 -4.80 -8.43
C LEU A 318 -2.87 -4.39 -7.94
N VAL A 319 -1.93 -4.20 -8.85
CA VAL A 319 -0.65 -3.56 -8.54
C VAL A 319 -0.82 -2.07 -8.80
N THR A 320 -0.93 -1.30 -7.73
CA THR A 320 -1.16 0.14 -7.77
C THR A 320 0.11 0.96 -7.88
N GLU A 321 1.26 0.35 -7.54
CA GLU A 321 2.57 0.96 -7.77
C GLU A 321 3.62 -0.11 -8.04
N THR A 322 4.40 0.11 -9.10
CA THR A 322 5.61 -0.64 -9.40
C THR A 322 6.61 0.22 -10.16
N ASP A 323 7.83 -0.24 -10.34
CA ASP A 323 8.93 0.53 -10.89
C ASP A 323 8.70 0.97 -12.34
N ALA A 324 8.45 2.27 -12.57
CA ALA A 324 8.55 2.85 -13.91
C ALA A 324 10.01 2.91 -14.38
N GLN A 325 10.91 3.22 -13.47
CA GLN A 325 12.36 3.12 -13.57
C GLN A 325 12.94 2.83 -12.19
N ALA A 326 14.22 3.11 -11.99
CA ALA A 326 14.85 2.92 -10.70
C ALA A 326 14.16 3.75 -9.60
N ILE A 327 14.01 3.13 -8.45
CA ILE A 327 13.36 3.64 -7.24
C ILE A 327 14.41 3.82 -6.15
N GLY A 328 14.29 4.89 -5.36
CA GLY A 328 15.17 5.18 -4.23
C GLY A 328 16.02 6.43 -4.43
N GLY A 329 17.03 6.60 -3.58
CA GLY A 329 17.92 7.77 -3.64
C GLY A 329 18.93 7.70 -4.79
N PRO A 330 19.71 8.78 -5.00
CA PRO A 330 20.68 8.85 -6.10
C PRO A 330 21.78 7.78 -6.02
N SER A 331 22.06 7.24 -4.84
CA SER A 331 23.05 6.17 -4.63
C SER A 331 22.54 4.77 -5.04
N THR A 332 21.23 4.60 -5.20
CA THR A 332 20.59 3.32 -5.53
C THR A 332 19.82 3.37 -6.83
N ASN A 333 20.02 4.42 -7.64
CA ASN A 333 19.36 4.57 -8.93
C ASN A 333 20.01 3.65 -9.98
N LEU A 334 19.37 2.51 -10.22
CA LEU A 334 19.81 1.47 -11.14
C LEU A 334 18.84 1.38 -12.33
N PRO A 335 19.15 1.96 -13.50
CA PRO A 335 18.26 1.89 -14.66
C PRO A 335 18.10 0.44 -15.15
N ALA A 336 16.88 0.04 -15.48
CA ALA A 336 16.56 -1.31 -15.92
C ALA A 336 17.42 -1.78 -17.11
N TYR A 337 17.77 -3.06 -17.14
CA TYR A 337 18.24 -3.70 -18.36
C TYR A 337 17.10 -3.89 -19.36
N PRO A 338 17.38 -4.03 -20.65
CA PRO A 338 16.37 -4.32 -21.65
C PRO A 338 15.51 -5.54 -21.28
N GLY A 339 14.19 -5.39 -21.38
CA GLY A 339 13.24 -6.46 -21.11
C GLY A 339 12.81 -6.63 -19.63
N GLN A 340 13.40 -5.90 -18.67
CA GLN A 340 13.08 -6.09 -17.26
C GLN A 340 11.67 -5.61 -16.90
N TRP A 341 11.14 -4.55 -17.51
CA TRP A 341 9.73 -4.18 -17.32
C TRP A 341 8.78 -5.29 -17.75
N ARG A 342 9.08 -5.94 -18.86
CA ARG A 342 8.29 -7.07 -19.35
C ARG A 342 8.41 -8.27 -18.41
N GLN A 343 9.62 -8.60 -17.93
CA GLN A 343 9.87 -9.68 -16.97
C GLN A 343 9.03 -9.46 -15.68
N ALA A 344 9.11 -8.29 -15.08
CA ALA A 344 8.41 -7.98 -13.83
C ALA A 344 6.89 -7.98 -13.99
N ALA A 345 6.37 -7.29 -15.01
CA ALA A 345 4.92 -7.23 -15.22
C ALA A 345 4.32 -8.61 -15.47
N TRP A 346 4.99 -9.47 -16.26
CA TRP A 346 4.51 -10.83 -16.52
C TRP A 346 4.63 -11.74 -15.29
N ALA A 347 5.63 -11.55 -14.43
CA ALA A 347 5.69 -12.26 -13.15
C ALA A 347 4.47 -11.95 -12.28
N LEU A 348 4.10 -10.68 -12.17
CA LEU A 348 2.93 -10.23 -11.40
C LEU A 348 1.61 -10.71 -12.02
N VAL A 349 1.44 -10.57 -13.34
CA VAL A 349 0.23 -10.97 -14.06
C VAL A 349 0.03 -12.49 -14.03
N ALA A 350 1.10 -13.28 -14.17
CA ALA A 350 1.04 -14.72 -14.08
C ALA A 350 0.59 -15.23 -12.70
N ARG A 351 0.81 -14.42 -11.65
CA ARG A 351 0.38 -14.73 -10.28
C ARG A 351 -0.91 -14.02 -9.86
N GLY A 352 -1.67 -13.47 -10.81
CA GLY A 352 -3.03 -12.99 -10.55
C GLY A 352 -3.23 -11.49 -10.56
N ALA A 353 -2.22 -10.67 -10.88
CA ALA A 353 -2.44 -9.24 -11.07
C ALA A 353 -3.38 -8.97 -12.26
N ARG A 354 -4.39 -8.13 -12.04
CA ARG A 354 -5.34 -7.68 -13.08
C ARG A 354 -5.23 -6.18 -13.37
N MET A 355 -4.30 -5.52 -12.71
CA MET A 355 -3.87 -4.17 -13.02
C MET A 355 -2.38 -4.06 -12.71
N VAL A 356 -1.64 -3.32 -13.54
CA VAL A 356 -0.26 -2.95 -13.29
C VAL A 356 -0.13 -1.46 -13.55
N GLU A 357 0.09 -0.69 -12.50
CA GLU A 357 0.34 0.76 -12.56
C GLU A 357 1.76 1.08 -12.14
N TYR A 358 2.44 1.84 -12.99
CA TYR A 358 3.78 2.32 -12.72
C TYR A 358 3.78 3.54 -11.80
N TRP A 359 4.70 3.58 -10.86
CA TRP A 359 5.09 4.77 -10.14
C TRP A 359 6.28 5.40 -10.88
N HIS A 360 6.12 6.50 -11.58
CA HIS A 360 4.91 7.18 -12.00
C HIS A 360 5.05 7.62 -13.47
N TRP A 361 4.09 8.38 -14.00
CA TRP A 361 4.12 8.73 -15.42
C TRP A 361 5.32 9.60 -15.81
N ARG A 362 5.58 10.70 -15.11
CA ARG A 362 6.62 11.65 -15.45
C ARG A 362 7.55 11.91 -14.27
N THR A 363 8.86 11.78 -14.47
CA THR A 363 9.87 12.04 -13.43
C THR A 363 9.73 13.47 -12.89
N LEU A 364 9.68 13.61 -11.57
CA LEU A 364 9.44 14.89 -10.89
C LEU A 364 10.69 15.79 -10.92
N HIS A 365 10.49 17.10 -11.02
CA HIS A 365 11.54 18.11 -10.95
C HIS A 365 11.83 18.59 -9.53
N TYR A 366 11.00 18.19 -8.55
CA TYR A 366 11.09 18.60 -7.16
C TYR A 366 10.44 17.55 -6.24
N GLY A 367 10.56 17.75 -4.93
CA GLY A 367 10.01 16.85 -3.93
C GLY A 367 11.00 15.76 -3.51
N ALA A 368 10.59 14.95 -2.56
CA ALA A 368 11.43 13.90 -1.98
C ALA A 368 11.83 12.81 -3.00
N GLU A 369 11.04 12.64 -4.05
CA GLU A 369 11.15 11.56 -5.03
C GLU A 369 11.70 12.03 -6.39
N THR A 370 12.41 13.15 -6.47
CA THR A 370 13.01 13.67 -7.70
C THR A 370 13.97 12.69 -8.39
N TYR A 371 14.53 11.71 -7.66
CA TYR A 371 15.40 10.68 -8.20
C TYR A 371 14.68 9.39 -8.59
N TRP A 372 13.38 9.31 -8.36
CA TRP A 372 12.56 8.19 -8.79
C TRP A 372 12.14 8.39 -10.24
N GLY A 373 12.52 7.45 -11.10
CA GLY A 373 12.32 7.61 -12.53
C GLY A 373 10.89 7.27 -12.96
N GLY A 374 10.23 8.21 -13.68
CA GLY A 374 8.94 7.97 -14.32
C GLY A 374 9.06 7.25 -15.66
N VAL A 375 7.92 6.88 -16.25
CA VAL A 375 7.82 6.35 -17.63
C VAL A 375 8.42 7.35 -18.62
N LEU A 376 8.16 8.64 -18.41
CA LEU A 376 8.86 9.72 -19.09
C LEU A 376 9.95 10.32 -18.20
N PRO A 377 11.13 10.63 -18.78
CA PRO A 377 12.21 11.32 -18.06
C PRO A 377 11.83 12.79 -17.76
N HIS A 378 12.68 13.49 -17.00
CA HIS A 378 12.53 14.91 -16.71
C HIS A 378 12.25 15.77 -17.97
N SER A 379 12.87 15.43 -19.12
CA SER A 379 12.66 16.14 -20.37
C SER A 379 11.25 15.95 -20.97
N GLY A 380 10.45 15.01 -20.47
CA GLY A 380 9.18 14.62 -21.06
C GLY A 380 9.28 14.00 -22.46
N VAL A 381 10.49 13.70 -22.94
CA VAL A 381 10.70 13.09 -24.27
C VAL A 381 10.71 11.57 -24.16
N PRO A 382 9.87 10.84 -24.92
CA PRO A 382 9.82 9.38 -24.89
C PRO A 382 11.20 8.74 -25.12
N GLY A 383 11.70 8.06 -24.10
CA GLY A 383 12.98 7.35 -24.10
C GLY A 383 12.83 5.84 -24.25
N ARG A 384 13.84 5.07 -23.81
CA ARG A 384 13.83 3.61 -23.85
C ARG A 384 12.73 3.03 -22.95
N ALA A 385 12.61 3.51 -21.70
CA ALA A 385 11.59 3.06 -20.77
C ALA A 385 10.18 3.16 -21.38
N TYR A 386 9.82 4.33 -21.91
CA TYR A 386 8.53 4.52 -22.59
C TYR A 386 8.32 3.51 -23.72
N ARG A 387 9.32 3.28 -24.59
CA ARG A 387 9.17 2.38 -25.75
C ARG A 387 8.98 0.91 -25.32
N GLU A 388 9.70 0.45 -24.31
CA GLU A 388 9.56 -0.91 -23.79
C GLU A 388 8.22 -1.11 -23.08
N ILE A 389 7.81 -0.13 -22.26
CA ILE A 389 6.51 -0.13 -21.56
C ILE A 389 5.35 -0.07 -22.58
N ALA A 390 5.47 0.75 -23.63
CA ALA A 390 4.48 0.78 -24.71
C ALA A 390 4.39 -0.56 -25.46
N GLY A 391 5.51 -1.23 -25.70
CA GLY A 391 5.53 -2.58 -26.26
C GLY A 391 4.79 -3.60 -25.40
N LEU A 392 4.98 -3.51 -24.07
CA LEU A 392 4.29 -4.35 -23.10
C LEU A 392 2.77 -4.04 -23.07
N GLY A 393 2.38 -2.76 -23.15
CA GLY A 393 0.97 -2.37 -23.20
C GLY A 393 0.24 -2.97 -24.42
N VAL A 394 0.89 -2.98 -25.59
CA VAL A 394 0.36 -3.66 -26.79
C VAL A 394 0.24 -5.17 -26.57
N GLU A 395 1.21 -5.80 -25.91
CA GLU A 395 1.21 -7.23 -25.60
C GLU A 395 0.06 -7.59 -24.65
N LEU A 396 -0.09 -6.85 -23.54
CA LEU A 396 -1.17 -7.02 -22.58
C LEU A 396 -2.55 -6.77 -23.20
N GLY A 397 -2.68 -5.80 -24.08
CA GLY A 397 -3.92 -5.55 -24.82
C GLY A 397 -4.38 -6.71 -25.69
N ARG A 398 -3.45 -7.54 -26.16
CA ARG A 398 -3.76 -8.74 -26.96
C ARG A 398 -4.19 -9.95 -26.14
N VAL A 399 -3.58 -10.14 -24.97
CA VAL A 399 -3.74 -11.37 -24.19
C VAL A 399 -4.42 -11.16 -22.84
N GLY A 400 -4.56 -9.91 -22.37
CA GLY A 400 -5.09 -9.60 -21.04
C GLY A 400 -6.50 -10.17 -20.79
N GLY A 401 -7.36 -10.20 -21.80
CA GLY A 401 -8.68 -10.79 -21.70
C GLY A 401 -8.67 -12.32 -21.53
N LEU A 402 -7.63 -13.00 -22.04
CA LEU A 402 -7.49 -14.47 -21.87
C LEU A 402 -7.10 -14.86 -20.44
N LEU A 403 -6.57 -13.88 -19.68
CA LEU A 403 -6.07 -14.09 -18.32
C LEU A 403 -7.09 -13.63 -17.26
N ALA A 404 -8.21 -13.03 -17.66
CA ALA A 404 -9.19 -12.45 -16.74
C ALA A 404 -9.65 -13.44 -15.66
N ASP A 405 -9.95 -14.68 -16.06
CA ASP A 405 -10.43 -15.74 -15.18
C ASP A 405 -9.33 -16.74 -14.75
N ALA A 406 -8.06 -16.48 -15.12
CA ALA A 406 -6.98 -17.38 -14.77
C ALA A 406 -6.63 -17.28 -13.27
N THR A 407 -6.43 -18.42 -12.63
CA THR A 407 -5.96 -18.54 -11.25
C THR A 407 -4.54 -19.10 -11.21
N PRO A 408 -3.67 -18.64 -10.29
CA PRO A 408 -2.34 -19.20 -10.16
C PRO A 408 -2.38 -20.66 -9.72
N ASP A 409 -1.59 -21.52 -10.38
CA ASP A 409 -1.36 -22.90 -9.92
C ASP A 409 -0.53 -22.91 -8.63
N ALA A 410 -0.64 -24.02 -7.87
CA ALA A 410 0.14 -24.27 -6.69
C ALA A 410 0.45 -25.76 -6.51
N ASP A 411 1.74 -26.07 -6.29
CA ASP A 411 2.24 -27.41 -5.95
C ASP A 411 2.46 -27.55 -4.45
N VAL A 412 2.77 -26.44 -3.78
CA VAL A 412 3.05 -26.39 -2.34
C VAL A 412 2.40 -25.16 -1.71
N ALA A 413 2.06 -25.28 -0.41
CA ALA A 413 1.54 -24.18 0.37
C ALA A 413 2.56 -23.69 1.40
N ILE A 414 2.65 -22.37 1.59
CA ILE A 414 3.42 -21.75 2.67
C ILE A 414 2.44 -21.00 3.58
N TRP A 415 2.44 -21.40 4.86
CA TRP A 415 1.60 -20.76 5.88
C TRP A 415 2.14 -19.38 6.24
N HIS A 416 1.33 -18.34 6.08
CA HIS A 416 1.67 -16.95 6.41
C HIS A 416 0.77 -16.44 7.54
N HIS A 417 1.40 -15.89 8.60
CA HIS A 417 0.68 -15.43 9.78
C HIS A 417 1.29 -14.13 10.32
N GLY A 418 0.53 -13.02 10.27
CA GLY A 418 1.00 -11.69 10.68
C GLY A 418 1.44 -11.61 12.13
N ALA A 419 0.71 -12.27 13.04
CA ALA A 419 1.09 -12.30 14.45
C ALA A 419 2.44 -12.99 14.70
N SER A 420 2.79 -14.03 13.91
CA SER A 420 4.11 -14.66 13.96
C SER A 420 5.20 -13.71 13.50
N ARG A 421 4.93 -12.85 12.49
CA ARG A 421 5.86 -11.81 12.06
C ARG A 421 6.21 -10.87 13.21
N TRP A 422 5.21 -10.39 13.93
CA TRP A 422 5.42 -9.49 15.07
C TRP A 422 6.10 -10.17 16.26
N ALA A 423 5.69 -11.39 16.60
CA ALA A 423 6.31 -12.14 17.68
C ALA A 423 7.80 -12.39 17.44
N LEU A 424 8.15 -12.81 16.20
CA LEU A 424 9.55 -13.08 15.83
C LEU A 424 10.35 -11.78 15.55
N ALA A 425 9.71 -10.64 15.39
CA ALA A 425 10.39 -9.35 15.40
C ALA A 425 10.78 -8.92 16.83
N GLY A 426 9.94 -9.22 17.82
CA GLY A 426 10.22 -8.94 19.24
C GLY A 426 11.20 -9.92 19.88
N GLN A 427 11.20 -11.18 19.44
CA GLN A 427 12.11 -12.24 19.92
C GLN A 427 12.74 -12.98 18.73
N PRO A 428 13.72 -12.38 18.06
CA PRO A 428 14.26 -12.87 16.81
C PRO A 428 15.05 -14.19 16.98
N PRO A 429 14.72 -15.27 16.22
CA PRO A 429 15.51 -16.49 16.21
C PRO A 429 16.75 -16.42 15.33
N LEU A 430 16.84 -15.45 14.42
CA LEU A 430 18.01 -15.22 13.56
C LEU A 430 18.81 -14.02 14.06
N GLN A 431 20.06 -13.94 13.61
CA GLN A 431 20.96 -12.83 13.92
C GLN A 431 21.29 -12.02 12.67
N THR A 432 21.50 -10.73 12.87
CA THR A 432 22.13 -9.85 11.88
C THR A 432 23.62 -10.18 11.70
N PRO A 433 24.30 -9.68 10.66
CA PRO A 433 25.75 -9.83 10.53
C PRO A 433 26.54 -9.24 11.70
N SER A 434 25.98 -8.28 12.46
CA SER A 434 26.59 -7.73 13.68
C SER A 434 26.39 -8.59 14.93
N GLY A 435 25.63 -9.72 14.82
CA GLY A 435 25.35 -10.64 15.95
C GLY A 435 24.17 -10.25 16.83
N GLU A 436 23.46 -9.20 16.48
CA GLU A 436 22.22 -8.79 17.17
C GLU A 436 21.02 -9.61 16.67
N GLY A 437 19.97 -9.70 17.48
CA GLY A 437 18.71 -10.31 17.02
C GLY A 437 18.15 -9.58 15.78
N ASP A 438 17.77 -10.37 14.77
CA ASP A 438 17.27 -9.81 13.51
C ASP A 438 15.75 -9.67 13.52
N PRO A 439 15.18 -8.45 13.59
CA PRO A 439 13.73 -8.25 13.59
C PRO A 439 13.05 -8.69 12.29
N LEU A 440 13.81 -8.93 11.23
CA LEU A 440 13.32 -9.48 9.97
C LEU A 440 13.41 -11.02 9.90
N SER A 441 13.54 -11.70 11.04
CA SER A 441 13.65 -13.17 11.09
C SER A 441 12.49 -13.87 10.37
N TYR A 442 11.26 -13.48 10.63
CA TYR A 442 10.09 -14.10 10.00
C TYR A 442 10.08 -13.96 8.47
N PRO A 443 10.14 -12.76 7.88
CA PRO A 443 10.21 -12.63 6.44
C PRO A 443 11.42 -13.35 5.81
N ARG A 444 12.58 -13.40 6.48
CA ARG A 444 13.74 -14.16 5.97
C ARG A 444 13.51 -15.66 5.95
N ILE A 445 12.87 -16.20 6.98
CA ILE A 445 12.52 -17.63 7.04
C ILE A 445 11.54 -17.96 5.90
N VAL A 446 10.45 -17.20 5.78
CA VAL A 446 9.44 -17.41 4.73
C VAL A 446 10.08 -17.28 3.34
N ALA A 447 10.89 -16.26 3.11
CA ALA A 447 11.59 -16.03 1.84
C ALA A 447 12.55 -17.20 1.48
N SER A 448 13.20 -17.79 2.48
CA SER A 448 14.11 -18.93 2.24
C SER A 448 13.35 -20.18 1.77
N PHE A 449 12.21 -20.48 2.36
CA PHE A 449 11.35 -21.59 1.93
C PHE A 449 10.73 -21.31 0.56
N TYR A 450 10.23 -20.09 0.35
CA TYR A 450 9.64 -19.69 -0.93
C TYR A 450 10.67 -19.82 -2.07
N ARG A 451 11.87 -19.28 -1.87
CA ARG A 451 12.96 -19.38 -2.83
C ARG A 451 13.33 -20.82 -3.12
N GLY A 452 13.44 -21.68 -2.09
CA GLY A 452 13.74 -23.09 -2.28
C GLY A 452 12.73 -23.81 -3.15
N ALA A 453 11.43 -23.54 -2.97
CA ALA A 453 10.38 -24.05 -3.82
C ALA A 453 10.47 -23.51 -5.26
N PHE A 454 10.66 -22.19 -5.40
CA PHE A 454 10.82 -21.55 -6.72
C PHE A 454 12.01 -22.10 -7.50
N ASP A 455 13.18 -22.22 -6.87
CA ASP A 455 14.41 -22.76 -7.50
C ASP A 455 14.25 -24.25 -7.89
N ALA A 456 13.39 -25.00 -7.18
CA ALA A 456 12.99 -26.36 -7.53
C ALA A 456 11.93 -26.44 -8.66
N GLY A 457 11.46 -25.31 -9.17
CA GLY A 457 10.42 -25.24 -10.21
C GLY A 457 9.00 -25.47 -9.70
N LEU A 458 8.76 -25.38 -8.39
CA LEU A 458 7.46 -25.56 -7.77
C LEU A 458 6.70 -24.22 -7.68
N GLN A 459 5.40 -24.29 -7.93
CA GLN A 459 4.49 -23.17 -7.74
C GLN A 459 4.06 -23.11 -6.26
N VAL A 460 4.08 -21.91 -5.68
CA VAL A 460 3.74 -21.70 -4.28
C VAL A 460 2.39 -21.02 -4.15
N ARG A 461 1.59 -21.44 -3.17
CA ARG A 461 0.46 -20.68 -2.65
C ARG A 461 0.79 -20.22 -1.24
N VAL A 462 0.60 -18.95 -0.98
CA VAL A 462 0.60 -18.41 0.39
C VAL A 462 -0.80 -18.63 0.97
N VAL A 463 -0.86 -19.29 2.14
CA VAL A 463 -2.11 -19.64 2.82
C VAL A 463 -2.18 -18.90 4.16
N ARG A 464 -3.36 -18.40 4.52
CA ARG A 464 -3.59 -17.64 5.74
C ARG A 464 -4.59 -18.32 6.65
N PRO A 465 -4.44 -18.17 7.99
CA PRO A 465 -5.38 -18.77 8.98
C PRO A 465 -6.84 -18.37 8.71
N GLN A 466 -7.07 -17.13 8.30
CA GLN A 466 -8.41 -16.58 8.05
C GLN A 466 -9.16 -17.31 6.92
N HIS A 467 -8.43 -17.94 5.99
CA HIS A 467 -9.00 -18.58 4.81
C HIS A 467 -9.09 -20.11 4.93
N VAL A 468 -8.48 -20.67 5.96
CA VAL A 468 -8.59 -22.11 6.24
C VAL A 468 -9.79 -22.33 7.16
N GLY A 469 -10.86 -22.89 6.61
CA GLY A 469 -12.03 -23.27 7.41
C GLY A 469 -11.66 -24.30 8.47
N ALA A 470 -12.31 -24.26 9.61
CA ALA A 470 -12.10 -25.21 10.72
C ALA A 470 -12.43 -26.68 10.33
N GLU A 471 -12.90 -26.94 9.11
CA GLU A 471 -13.36 -28.24 8.63
C GLU A 471 -12.41 -28.90 7.61
N ASP A 472 -11.29 -28.26 7.22
CA ASP A 472 -10.31 -28.89 6.34
C ASP A 472 -8.93 -29.03 7.00
N PRO A 473 -8.73 -30.10 7.79
CA PRO A 473 -7.42 -30.39 8.41
C PRO A 473 -6.38 -30.92 7.40
N ALA A 474 -6.71 -30.98 6.11
CA ALA A 474 -5.84 -31.50 5.05
C ALA A 474 -5.46 -30.43 4.00
N ALA A 475 -5.87 -29.15 4.18
CA ALA A 475 -5.47 -28.05 3.30
C ALA A 475 -4.08 -27.50 3.63
#